data_8f4a2b53ad54ad7bd2a72d7839ab75ed
#
_entry.id   8f4a2b53ad54ad7bd2a72d7839ab75ed
#
_cell.length_a   1.000
_cell.length_b   1.000
_cell.length_c   1.000
_cell.angle_alpha   90.00
_cell.angle_beta   90.00
_cell.angle_gamma   90.00
#
_symmetry.space_group_name_H-M   'P 1'
#
loop_
_entity.id
_entity.type
_entity.pdbx_description
1 polymer ?
#
loop_
_entity_poly.entity_id
_entity_poly.type
_entity_poly.pdbx_seq_one_letter_code
_entity_poly.pdbx_strand_id
1 'polypeptide(L)'
;MGFIEERLNKDKHFVVVGDFCCGADDPLDLFLSDNSFDYDEKKLGNTYLLFETDSNTLLAFYTIKANGIQIYDTQTAEYNAIPVIEIARIAVHHEFQSSGIGKMLFYDYILPKIKDVSEKIAVSAIMVFVESHNKTGIKFYKSIGFKKPDENVQKYISETFNEKCDLYIVSLNNAENKIV
;
A
#
# COMPACT_ATOMS: atom_id res chain seq x y z
N MET A 1 -9.42 -13.67 19.04
CA MET A 1 -9.45 -12.41 18.27
C MET A 1 -9.43 -12.78 16.81
N GLY A 2 -10.51 -12.59 16.11
CA GLY A 2 -10.63 -12.84 14.67
C GLY A 2 -10.61 -11.52 13.90
N PHE A 3 -10.27 -11.61 12.61
CA PHE A 3 -10.23 -10.44 11.74
C PHE A 3 -11.02 -10.71 10.46
N ILE A 4 -11.68 -9.71 9.95
CA ILE A 4 -12.40 -9.77 8.68
C ILE A 4 -12.00 -8.58 7.81
N GLU A 5 -11.68 -8.88 6.55
CA GLU A 5 -11.43 -7.86 5.55
C GLU A 5 -12.70 -7.61 4.73
N GLU A 6 -13.03 -6.35 4.52
CA GLU A 6 -14.13 -5.96 3.67
C GLU A 6 -13.68 -4.95 2.60
N ARG A 7 -14.23 -5.08 1.40
CA ARG A 7 -14.09 -4.05 0.38
C ARG A 7 -14.85 -2.80 0.81
N LEU A 8 -14.26 -1.61 0.65
CA LEU A 8 -14.94 -0.35 0.92
C LEU A 8 -16.30 -0.29 0.20
N ASN A 9 -17.34 0.07 0.96
CA ASN A 9 -18.69 0.25 0.47
C ASN A 9 -19.32 1.45 1.17
N LYS A 10 -19.82 2.42 0.40
CA LYS A 10 -20.33 3.68 0.94
C LYS A 10 -21.52 3.48 1.86
N ASP A 11 -22.47 2.63 1.48
CA ASP A 11 -23.71 2.43 2.26
C ASP A 11 -23.43 1.74 3.60
N LYS A 12 -22.38 0.91 3.67
CA LYS A 12 -22.01 0.15 4.86
C LYS A 12 -21.04 0.89 5.77
N HIS A 13 -20.06 1.59 5.19
CA HIS A 13 -18.89 2.03 5.93
C HIS A 13 -18.78 3.52 6.16
N PHE A 14 -19.74 4.33 5.64
CA PHE A 14 -19.66 5.79 5.71
C PHE A 14 -19.41 6.35 7.12
N VAL A 15 -20.06 5.78 8.13
CA VAL A 15 -19.88 6.24 9.52
C VAL A 15 -18.54 5.80 10.08
N VAL A 16 -18.21 4.52 9.96
CA VAL A 16 -17.03 3.95 10.62
C VAL A 16 -15.71 4.48 10.06
N VAL A 17 -15.65 4.86 8.77
CA VAL A 17 -14.45 5.48 8.20
C VAL A 17 -14.22 6.90 8.69
N GLY A 18 -15.28 7.62 9.09
CA GLY A 18 -15.18 8.95 9.67
C GLY A 18 -14.60 8.96 11.08
N ASP A 19 -14.70 7.84 11.79
CA ASP A 19 -14.18 7.67 13.16
C ASP A 19 -12.74 7.11 13.18
N PHE A 20 -12.18 6.74 12.02
CA PHE A 20 -10.85 6.18 11.94
C PHE A 20 -9.79 7.25 12.21
N CYS A 21 -8.80 6.91 13.06
CA CYS A 21 -7.67 7.77 13.37
C CYS A 21 -6.37 6.97 13.43
N CYS A 22 -5.41 7.27 12.57
CA CYS A 22 -4.08 6.68 12.62
C CYS A 22 -3.01 7.61 13.22
N GLY A 23 -3.35 8.87 13.48
CA GLY A 23 -2.51 9.87 14.12
C GLY A 23 -3.17 11.24 14.06
N ALA A 24 -2.75 12.16 14.90
CA ALA A 24 -3.30 13.51 14.88
C ALA A 24 -3.01 14.20 13.53
N ASP A 25 -4.04 14.70 12.88
CA ASP A 25 -3.98 15.44 11.60
C ASP A 25 -3.30 14.65 10.46
N ASP A 26 -3.39 13.30 10.47
CA ASP A 26 -2.77 12.47 9.44
C ASP A 26 -3.55 12.58 8.12
N PRO A 27 -2.89 12.85 6.98
CA PRO A 27 -3.54 12.88 5.67
C PRO A 27 -4.24 11.58 5.27
N LEU A 28 -3.88 10.44 5.88
CA LEU A 28 -4.52 9.15 5.63
C LEU A 28 -5.92 9.08 6.23
N ASP A 29 -6.16 9.74 7.37
CA ASP A 29 -7.48 9.84 7.99
C ASP A 29 -8.42 10.64 7.09
N LEU A 30 -7.97 11.81 6.61
CA LEU A 30 -8.70 12.65 5.65
C LEU A 30 -8.94 11.94 4.31
N PHE A 31 -7.97 11.15 3.84
CA PHE A 31 -8.19 10.35 2.64
C PHE A 31 -9.31 9.34 2.86
N LEU A 32 -9.30 8.61 3.97
CA LEU A 32 -10.27 7.56 4.24
C LEU A 32 -11.69 8.13 4.38
N SER A 33 -11.87 9.21 5.16
CA SER A 33 -13.18 9.83 5.40
C SER A 33 -13.76 10.55 4.19
N ASP A 34 -12.94 11.37 3.52
CA ASP A 34 -13.44 12.36 2.56
C ASP A 34 -13.27 11.93 1.10
N ASN A 35 -12.21 11.17 0.80
CA ASN A 35 -11.80 10.94 -0.58
C ASN A 35 -11.90 9.46 -1.02
N SER A 36 -11.92 8.51 -0.09
CA SER A 36 -11.78 7.08 -0.42
C SER A 36 -12.92 6.55 -1.29
N PHE A 37 -14.15 7.00 -1.06
CA PHE A 37 -15.32 6.57 -1.82
C PHE A 37 -15.28 7.08 -3.27
N ASP A 38 -14.95 8.37 -3.46
CA ASP A 38 -14.80 8.98 -4.79
C ASP A 38 -13.63 8.34 -5.55
N TYR A 39 -12.54 8.05 -4.84
CA TYR A 39 -11.37 7.38 -5.41
C TYR A 39 -11.70 5.96 -5.89
N ASP A 40 -12.49 5.21 -5.12
CA ASP A 40 -12.95 3.87 -5.47
C ASP A 40 -13.97 3.89 -6.63
N GLU A 41 -14.92 4.82 -6.62
CA GLU A 41 -15.93 4.99 -7.67
C GLU A 41 -15.29 5.33 -9.02
N LYS A 42 -14.29 6.22 -9.03
CA LYS A 42 -13.50 6.59 -10.21
C LYS A 42 -12.50 5.53 -10.67
N LYS A 43 -12.42 4.38 -9.99
CA LYS A 43 -11.46 3.30 -10.28
C LYS A 43 -10.00 3.73 -10.22
N LEU A 44 -9.68 4.72 -9.39
CA LEU A 44 -8.31 5.17 -9.15
C LEU A 44 -7.55 4.26 -8.19
N GLY A 45 -8.25 3.45 -7.41
CA GLY A 45 -7.72 2.42 -6.53
C GLY A 45 -8.84 1.70 -5.80
N ASN A 46 -8.53 0.56 -5.25
CA ASN A 46 -9.44 -0.27 -4.47
C ASN A 46 -9.06 -0.20 -3.00
N THR A 47 -9.98 0.26 -2.16
CA THR A 47 -9.78 0.37 -0.70
C THR A 47 -10.41 -0.81 0.03
N TYR A 48 -9.69 -1.34 1.00
CA TYR A 48 -10.09 -2.45 1.86
C TYR A 48 -9.92 -2.06 3.32
N LEU A 49 -10.86 -2.51 4.13
CA LEU A 49 -10.96 -2.22 5.55
C LEU A 49 -10.77 -3.51 6.34
N LEU A 50 -9.98 -3.48 7.41
CA LEU A 50 -9.77 -4.62 8.30
C LEU A 50 -10.47 -4.37 9.63
N PHE A 51 -11.41 -5.22 9.97
CA PHE A 51 -12.17 -5.16 11.22
C PHE A 51 -11.78 -6.29 12.19
N GLU A 52 -11.86 -6.00 13.48
CA GLU A 52 -11.94 -7.03 14.50
C GLU A 52 -13.35 -7.63 14.54
N THR A 53 -13.46 -8.95 14.52
CA THR A 53 -14.77 -9.63 14.39
C THR A 53 -15.66 -9.47 15.64
N ASP A 54 -15.07 -9.43 16.84
CA ASP A 54 -15.82 -9.44 18.09
C ASP A 54 -16.39 -8.06 18.44
N SER A 55 -15.63 -7.00 18.15
CA SER A 55 -16.00 -5.60 18.45
C SER A 55 -16.53 -4.83 17.23
N ASN A 56 -16.31 -5.35 16.02
CA ASN A 56 -16.53 -4.66 14.77
C ASN A 56 -15.74 -3.32 14.66
N THR A 57 -14.59 -3.25 15.34
CA THR A 57 -13.71 -2.08 15.33
C THR A 57 -12.88 -2.06 14.07
N LEU A 58 -12.80 -0.90 13.38
CA LEU A 58 -11.93 -0.70 12.22
C LEU A 58 -10.48 -0.54 12.70
N LEU A 59 -9.66 -1.56 12.44
CA LEU A 59 -8.27 -1.64 12.90
C LEU A 59 -7.28 -1.02 11.92
N ALA A 60 -7.54 -1.17 10.62
CA ALA A 60 -6.63 -0.74 9.58
C ALA A 60 -7.35 -0.62 8.23
N PHE A 61 -6.73 0.11 7.31
CA PHE A 61 -7.15 0.08 5.92
C PHE A 61 -5.94 0.10 4.99
N TYR A 62 -6.17 -0.29 3.75
CA TYR A 62 -5.22 -0.10 2.67
C TYR A 62 -5.91 0.15 1.33
N THR A 63 -5.20 0.81 0.43
CA THR A 63 -5.65 1.06 -0.95
C THR A 63 -4.60 0.57 -1.91
N ILE A 64 -4.99 -0.27 -2.87
CA ILE A 64 -4.12 -0.74 -3.94
C ILE A 64 -4.62 -0.27 -5.30
N LYS A 65 -3.70 -0.05 -6.22
CA LYS A 65 -4.00 0.30 -7.61
C LYS A 65 -2.98 -0.28 -8.59
N ALA A 66 -3.37 -0.41 -9.85
CA ALA A 66 -2.44 -0.73 -10.91
C ALA A 66 -1.51 0.48 -11.19
N ASN A 67 -0.24 0.19 -11.45
CA ASN A 67 0.75 1.20 -11.84
C ASN A 67 1.83 0.57 -12.74
N GLY A 68 2.77 1.38 -13.21
CA GLY A 68 3.92 0.96 -13.99
C GLY A 68 5.17 1.72 -13.58
N ILE A 69 6.33 1.05 -13.67
CA ILE A 69 7.63 1.68 -13.47
C ILE A 69 8.38 1.59 -14.80
N GLN A 70 9.02 2.68 -15.21
CA GLN A 70 9.96 2.68 -16.31
C GLN A 70 11.38 2.54 -15.77
N ILE A 71 12.09 1.54 -16.25
CA ILE A 71 13.50 1.29 -15.91
C ILE A 71 14.32 1.47 -17.17
N TYR A 72 15.33 2.33 -17.10
CA TYR A 72 16.29 2.50 -18.19
C TYR A 72 17.29 1.33 -18.20
N ASP A 73 17.30 0.60 -19.30
CA ASP A 73 18.28 -0.46 -19.53
C ASP A 73 19.51 0.14 -20.22
N THR A 74 20.63 0.17 -19.51
CA THR A 74 21.90 0.71 -20.02
C THR A 74 22.52 -0.15 -21.12
N GLN A 75 22.14 -1.42 -21.25
CA GLN A 75 22.68 -2.32 -22.28
C GLN A 75 21.99 -2.12 -23.63
N THR A 76 20.66 -1.92 -23.60
CA THR A 76 19.87 -1.70 -24.81
C THR A 76 19.63 -0.22 -25.13
N ALA A 77 19.94 0.68 -24.18
CA ALA A 77 19.64 2.10 -24.24
C ALA A 77 18.13 2.39 -24.39
N GLU A 78 17.28 1.52 -23.86
CA GLU A 78 15.81 1.61 -23.94
C GLU A 78 15.17 1.69 -22.56
N TYR A 79 13.95 2.23 -22.50
CA TYR A 79 13.11 2.16 -21.31
C TYR A 79 12.20 0.94 -21.37
N ASN A 80 12.26 0.12 -20.33
CA ASN A 80 11.38 -1.02 -20.16
C ASN A 80 10.28 -0.67 -19.14
N ALA A 81 9.01 -0.86 -19.51
CA ALA A 81 7.89 -0.71 -18.61
C ALA A 81 7.68 -1.99 -17.80
N ILE A 82 7.67 -1.88 -16.48
CA ILE A 82 7.41 -3.00 -15.57
C ILE A 82 6.03 -2.80 -14.94
N PRO A 83 5.10 -3.74 -15.13
CA PRO A 83 3.80 -3.69 -14.48
C PRO A 83 3.93 -3.98 -12.98
N VAL A 84 3.32 -3.12 -12.16
CA VAL A 84 3.38 -3.22 -10.71
C VAL A 84 2.01 -2.95 -10.09
N ILE A 85 1.80 -3.43 -8.86
CA ILE A 85 0.72 -2.95 -7.99
C ILE A 85 1.32 -1.97 -6.99
N GLU A 86 0.72 -0.80 -6.90
CA GLU A 86 1.05 0.20 -5.90
C GLU A 86 0.17 0.03 -4.66
N ILE A 87 0.80 -0.04 -3.48
CA ILE A 87 0.11 0.22 -2.21
C ILE A 87 0.03 1.74 -2.06
N ALA A 88 -1.07 2.32 -2.53
CA ALA A 88 -1.24 3.78 -2.55
C ALA A 88 -1.44 4.36 -1.15
N ARG A 89 -2.07 3.60 -0.24
CA ARG A 89 -2.33 3.97 1.15
C ARG A 89 -2.28 2.71 2.02
N ILE A 90 -1.79 2.86 3.24
CA ILE A 90 -1.89 1.87 4.31
C ILE A 90 -1.83 2.60 5.64
N ALA A 91 -2.77 2.32 6.53
CA ALA A 91 -2.77 2.85 7.87
C ALA A 91 -3.32 1.83 8.87
N VAL A 92 -2.81 1.90 10.09
CA VAL A 92 -3.29 1.16 11.26
C VAL A 92 -3.78 2.19 12.27
N HIS A 93 -4.97 1.99 12.81
CA HIS A 93 -5.55 2.84 13.85
C HIS A 93 -4.57 3.03 15.01
N HIS A 94 -4.45 4.24 15.53
CA HIS A 94 -3.38 4.63 16.46
C HIS A 94 -3.30 3.72 17.71
N GLU A 95 -4.43 3.27 18.23
CA GLU A 95 -4.48 2.37 19.40
C GLU A 95 -3.88 0.97 19.13
N PHE A 96 -3.84 0.56 17.86
CA PHE A 96 -3.37 -0.76 17.46
C PHE A 96 -2.02 -0.74 16.74
N GLN A 97 -1.37 0.42 16.65
CA GLN A 97 -0.02 0.52 16.11
C GLN A 97 0.99 -0.24 17.00
N SER A 98 2.09 -0.66 16.38
CA SER A 98 3.16 -1.44 17.06
C SER A 98 2.74 -2.81 17.60
N SER A 99 1.51 -3.26 17.37
CA SER A 99 0.98 -4.59 17.78
C SER A 99 1.23 -5.70 16.74
N GLY A 100 1.84 -5.38 15.60
CA GLY A 100 2.06 -6.35 14.51
C GLY A 100 0.99 -6.33 13.42
N ILE A 101 -0.12 -5.60 13.60
CA ILE A 101 -1.23 -5.53 12.63
C ILE A 101 -0.75 -5.10 11.23
N GLY A 102 0.16 -4.13 11.13
CA GLY A 102 0.66 -3.73 9.81
C GLY A 102 1.36 -4.86 9.04
N LYS A 103 2.13 -5.72 9.71
CA LYS A 103 2.75 -6.89 9.08
C LYS A 103 1.73 -7.95 8.71
N MET A 104 0.81 -8.25 9.62
CA MET A 104 -0.32 -9.16 9.36
C MET A 104 -1.13 -8.68 8.16
N LEU A 105 -1.50 -7.38 8.11
CA LEU A 105 -2.21 -6.78 6.98
C LEU A 105 -1.49 -7.01 5.66
N PHE A 106 -0.16 -6.85 5.64
CA PHE A 106 0.63 -7.09 4.44
C PHE A 106 0.67 -8.57 4.05
N TYR A 107 1.05 -9.47 4.96
CA TYR A 107 1.28 -10.87 4.64
C TYR A 107 0.01 -11.69 4.47
N ASP A 108 -1.04 -11.41 5.25
CA ASP A 108 -2.23 -12.24 5.29
C ASP A 108 -3.35 -11.70 4.39
N TYR A 109 -3.29 -10.40 3.99
CA TYR A 109 -4.35 -9.78 3.18
C TYR A 109 -3.84 -9.14 1.89
N ILE A 110 -2.85 -8.24 1.96
CA ILE A 110 -2.38 -7.50 0.77
C ILE A 110 -1.63 -8.42 -0.19
N LEU A 111 -0.62 -9.13 0.29
CA LEU A 111 0.22 -9.99 -0.55
C LEU A 111 -0.56 -11.12 -1.22
N PRO A 112 -1.43 -11.89 -0.52
CA PRO A 112 -2.26 -12.90 -1.17
C PRO A 112 -3.18 -12.34 -2.25
N LYS A 113 -3.78 -11.16 -2.00
CA LYS A 113 -4.63 -10.48 -2.98
C LYS A 113 -3.86 -10.05 -4.23
N ILE A 114 -2.64 -9.52 -4.07
CA ILE A 114 -1.80 -9.15 -5.21
C ILE A 114 -1.37 -10.39 -5.99
N LYS A 115 -1.10 -11.50 -5.33
CA LYS A 115 -0.81 -12.78 -5.98
C LYS A 115 -2.00 -13.27 -6.82
N ASP A 116 -3.21 -13.25 -6.27
CA ASP A 116 -4.42 -13.60 -7.05
C ASP A 116 -4.59 -12.72 -8.29
N VAL A 117 -4.26 -11.43 -8.18
CA VAL A 117 -4.23 -10.53 -9.34
C VAL A 117 -3.14 -10.93 -10.33
N SER A 118 -1.94 -11.31 -9.86
CA SER A 118 -0.81 -11.67 -10.72
C SER A 118 -1.04 -12.95 -11.53
N GLU A 119 -1.92 -13.84 -11.07
CA GLU A 119 -2.36 -15.01 -11.83
C GLU A 119 -3.28 -14.65 -13.02
N LYS A 120 -3.87 -13.46 -13.01
CA LYS A 120 -4.83 -13.00 -14.02
C LYS A 120 -4.23 -12.00 -14.99
N ILE A 121 -3.32 -11.17 -14.52
CA ILE A 121 -2.60 -10.17 -15.30
C ILE A 121 -1.15 -10.10 -14.85
N ALA A 122 -0.23 -9.79 -15.75
CA ALA A 122 1.20 -9.67 -15.42
C ALA A 122 1.44 -8.59 -14.35
N VAL A 123 2.05 -8.98 -13.23
CA VAL A 123 2.53 -8.10 -12.15
C VAL A 123 3.89 -8.59 -11.72
N SER A 124 4.92 -7.75 -11.85
CA SER A 124 6.31 -8.12 -11.53
C SER A 124 6.73 -7.73 -10.13
N ALA A 125 6.15 -6.67 -9.59
CA ALA A 125 6.55 -6.14 -8.29
C ALA A 125 5.40 -5.40 -7.58
N ILE A 126 5.62 -5.16 -6.29
CA ILE A 126 4.80 -4.27 -5.47
C ILE A 126 5.62 -3.01 -5.20
N MET A 127 4.99 -1.86 -5.33
CA MET A 127 5.63 -0.58 -5.06
C MET A 127 4.87 0.25 -4.02
N VAL A 128 5.57 1.18 -3.40
CA VAL A 128 5.01 2.18 -2.50
C VAL A 128 5.82 3.47 -2.59
N PHE A 129 5.14 4.60 -2.51
CA PHE A 129 5.77 5.89 -2.26
C PHE A 129 5.69 6.21 -0.77
N VAL A 130 6.83 6.53 -0.16
CA VAL A 130 6.92 6.87 1.26
C VAL A 130 7.55 8.26 1.37
N GLU A 131 6.91 9.16 2.09
CA GLU A 131 7.49 10.47 2.34
C GLU A 131 8.87 10.34 3.00
N SER A 132 9.86 11.06 2.47
CA SER A 132 11.27 10.92 2.85
C SER A 132 11.54 11.19 4.34
N HIS A 133 10.65 11.94 5.00
CA HIS A 133 10.71 12.20 6.44
C HIS A 133 9.97 11.15 7.30
N ASN A 134 9.12 10.30 6.72
CA ASN A 134 8.37 9.27 7.45
C ASN A 134 9.24 8.07 7.83
N LYS A 135 10.04 8.24 8.88
CA LYS A 135 10.97 7.20 9.36
C LYS A 135 10.27 5.91 9.78
N THR A 136 9.07 6.01 10.34
CA THR A 136 8.26 4.86 10.78
C THR A 136 7.81 4.04 9.57
N GLY A 137 7.23 4.68 8.56
CA GLY A 137 6.83 4.02 7.32
C GLY A 137 8.02 3.38 6.60
N ILE A 138 9.15 4.10 6.48
CA ILE A 138 10.38 3.57 5.88
C ILE A 138 10.86 2.30 6.62
N LYS A 139 10.89 2.34 7.96
CA LYS A 139 11.29 1.18 8.77
C LYS A 139 10.32 0.00 8.58
N PHE A 140 9.03 0.27 8.53
CA PHE A 140 8.00 -0.73 8.29
C PHE A 140 8.22 -1.43 6.94
N TYR A 141 8.28 -0.67 5.83
CA TYR A 141 8.45 -1.26 4.50
C TYR A 141 9.75 -2.03 4.34
N LYS A 142 10.86 -1.52 4.89
CA LYS A 142 12.13 -2.27 4.93
C LYS A 142 12.00 -3.59 5.69
N SER A 143 11.25 -3.61 6.79
CA SER A 143 11.06 -4.81 7.61
C SER A 143 10.28 -5.93 6.91
N ILE A 144 9.45 -5.57 5.92
CA ILE A 144 8.68 -6.52 5.08
C ILE A 144 9.31 -6.74 3.69
N GLY A 145 10.54 -6.28 3.48
CA GLY A 145 11.36 -6.65 2.33
C GLY A 145 11.45 -5.62 1.21
N PHE A 146 10.78 -4.49 1.32
CA PHE A 146 10.93 -3.42 0.34
C PHE A 146 12.31 -2.79 0.39
N LYS A 147 12.81 -2.39 -0.78
CA LYS A 147 14.09 -1.72 -0.94
C LYS A 147 13.91 -0.50 -1.83
N LYS A 148 14.73 0.52 -1.63
CA LYS A 148 14.86 1.58 -2.62
C LYS A 148 15.45 0.98 -3.90
N PRO A 149 14.96 1.36 -5.08
CA PRO A 149 15.64 1.07 -6.34
C PRO A 149 17.01 1.78 -6.38
N ASP A 150 17.77 1.54 -7.44
CA ASP A 150 19.01 2.26 -7.66
C ASP A 150 18.77 3.78 -7.85
N GLU A 151 19.83 4.59 -7.71
CA GLU A 151 19.73 6.05 -7.71
C GLU A 151 19.14 6.63 -9.01
N ASN A 152 19.41 5.99 -10.16
CA ASN A 152 18.92 6.46 -11.45
C ASN A 152 17.40 6.32 -11.57
N VAL A 153 16.87 5.16 -11.15
CA VAL A 153 15.41 4.92 -11.12
C VAL A 153 14.74 5.84 -10.10
N GLN A 154 15.31 5.96 -8.91
CA GLN A 154 14.77 6.81 -7.85
C GLN A 154 14.73 8.28 -8.27
N LYS A 155 15.78 8.80 -8.90
CA LYS A 155 15.85 10.17 -9.39
C LYS A 155 14.79 10.43 -10.47
N TYR A 156 14.65 9.53 -11.45
CA TYR A 156 13.66 9.64 -12.49
C TYR A 156 12.24 9.73 -11.95
N ILE A 157 11.89 8.82 -11.03
CA ILE A 157 10.55 8.77 -10.43
C ILE A 157 10.27 9.99 -9.55
N SER A 158 11.23 10.41 -8.75
CA SER A 158 11.14 11.59 -7.89
C SER A 158 10.88 12.87 -8.71
N GLU A 159 11.60 13.06 -9.80
CA GLU A 159 11.41 14.22 -10.69
C GLU A 159 10.04 14.21 -11.39
N THR A 160 9.49 13.02 -11.68
CA THR A 160 8.26 12.88 -12.47
C THR A 160 7.00 12.88 -11.62
N PHE A 161 7.04 12.29 -10.42
CA PHE A 161 5.81 12.00 -9.66
C PHE A 161 5.68 12.74 -8.32
N ASN A 162 6.72 12.82 -7.51
CA ASN A 162 6.67 13.52 -6.23
C ASN A 162 8.06 13.69 -5.61
N GLU A 163 8.57 14.91 -5.59
CA GLU A 163 9.88 15.24 -5.01
C GLU A 163 10.01 14.96 -3.50
N LYS A 164 8.89 14.84 -2.78
CA LYS A 164 8.86 14.62 -1.32
C LYS A 164 8.84 13.15 -0.92
N CYS A 165 8.65 12.24 -1.87
CA CYS A 165 8.51 10.82 -1.62
C CYS A 165 9.66 10.02 -2.21
N ASP A 166 10.08 8.99 -1.46
CA ASP A 166 10.99 7.95 -1.92
C ASP A 166 10.19 6.75 -2.44
N LEU A 167 10.61 6.19 -3.55
CA LEU A 167 10.10 4.91 -4.04
C LEU A 167 10.73 3.74 -3.28
N TYR A 168 9.91 2.79 -2.88
CA TYR A 168 10.33 1.47 -2.40
C TYR A 168 9.62 0.39 -3.21
N ILE A 169 10.36 -0.66 -3.57
CA ILE A 169 9.84 -1.79 -4.35
C ILE A 169 10.24 -3.13 -3.72
N VAL A 170 9.41 -4.14 -3.94
CA VAL A 170 9.73 -5.53 -3.68
C VAL A 170 9.27 -6.37 -4.87
N SER A 171 10.17 -7.23 -5.41
CA SER A 171 9.77 -8.21 -6.43
C SER A 171 8.74 -9.17 -5.83
N LEU A 172 7.72 -9.53 -6.61
CA LEU A 172 6.68 -10.45 -6.17
C LEU A 172 7.28 -11.81 -5.75
N ASN A 173 8.28 -12.30 -6.50
CA ASN A 173 9.01 -13.54 -6.19
C ASN A 173 9.82 -13.46 -4.88
N ASN A 174 10.30 -12.27 -4.50
CA ASN A 174 11.08 -12.07 -3.27
C ASN A 174 10.23 -11.77 -2.05
N ALA A 175 8.99 -11.33 -2.23
CA ALA A 175 8.06 -11.11 -1.12
C ALA A 175 7.67 -12.43 -0.44
N GLU A 176 7.81 -13.56 -1.14
CA GLU A 176 7.53 -14.90 -0.63
C GLU A 176 8.60 -15.44 0.32
N ASN A 177 9.88 -15.10 0.09
CA ASN A 177 11.01 -15.71 0.78
C ASN A 177 11.21 -15.25 2.23
N LYS A 178 10.32 -14.44 2.78
CA LYS A 178 10.36 -13.97 4.18
C LYS A 178 9.29 -14.59 5.09
N ILE A 179 8.55 -15.59 4.60
CA ILE A 179 7.53 -16.34 5.37
C ILE A 179 8.14 -17.55 6.11
N VAL A 180 9.47 -17.68 6.13
CA VAL A 180 10.17 -18.73 6.90
C VAL A 180 10.93 -18.12 8.06
#